data_e8dc266ea10a409602e0911931afe6f4
#
_entry.id   e8dc266ea10a409602e0911931afe6f4
#
_cell.length_a   1.000
_cell.length_b   1.000
_cell.length_c   1.000
_cell.angle_alpha   90.00
_cell.angle_beta   90.00
_cell.angle_gamma   90.00
#
_symmetry.space_group_name_H-M   'P 1'
#
loop_
_entity.id
_entity.type
_entity.pdbx_description
1 polymer ?
#
loop_
_entity_poly.entity_id
_entity_poly.type
_entity_poly.pdbx_seq_one_letter_code
_entity_poly.pdbx_strand_id
1 'polypeptide(L)'
;MYKRQPERFEEYVAHSRFLRDINNEGAAKNASYKEGLQRLEQFVMVRFSDDTTVRPPESAWFGAHSVPEAGQPARPVPLRQSDVYVRDWLGLAALDKRGALRFHTCDGMHMQLSPACKELVFGQYVGRPRSPGRWLAMNA
;
A
#
# COMPACT_ATOMS: atom_id res chain seq x y z
N MET A 1 -4.69 -2.64 -22.18
CA MET A 1 -4.48 -2.89 -20.74
C MET A 1 -5.24 -1.82 -19.97
N TYR A 2 -6.18 -2.20 -19.10
CA TYR A 2 -6.96 -1.27 -18.30
C TYR A 2 -6.12 -0.85 -17.08
N LYS A 3 -5.76 0.43 -17.02
CA LYS A 3 -4.98 1.00 -15.91
C LYS A 3 -5.95 1.56 -14.87
N ARG A 4 -5.55 1.52 -13.61
CA ARG A 4 -6.26 2.16 -12.51
C ARG A 4 -6.04 3.67 -12.56
N GLN A 5 -6.74 4.32 -13.50
CA GLN A 5 -6.76 5.78 -13.64
C GLN A 5 -8.08 6.30 -13.06
N PRO A 6 -8.07 7.41 -12.31
CA PRO A 6 -9.29 7.91 -11.66
C PRO A 6 -10.44 8.14 -12.64
N GLU A 7 -10.16 8.76 -13.78
CA GLU A 7 -11.13 9.07 -14.84
C GLU A 7 -11.69 7.83 -15.56
N ARG A 8 -11.03 6.69 -15.41
CA ARG A 8 -11.42 5.40 -16.02
C ARG A 8 -11.60 4.30 -14.98
N PHE A 9 -11.89 4.69 -13.75
CA PHE A 9 -11.94 3.73 -12.64
C PHE A 9 -13.04 2.68 -12.82
N GLU A 10 -14.22 3.07 -13.28
CA GLU A 10 -15.32 2.13 -13.52
C GLU A 10 -14.99 1.11 -14.62
N GLU A 11 -14.34 1.56 -15.71
CA GLU A 11 -13.86 0.70 -16.78
C GLU A 11 -12.77 -0.27 -16.27
N TYR A 12 -11.86 0.23 -15.45
CA TYR A 12 -10.88 -0.61 -14.78
C TYR A 12 -11.55 -1.68 -13.92
N VAL A 13 -12.51 -1.31 -13.07
CA VAL A 13 -13.23 -2.24 -12.19
C VAL A 13 -14.03 -3.27 -13.00
N ALA A 14 -14.60 -2.89 -14.14
CA ALA A 14 -15.35 -3.82 -15.01
C ALA A 14 -14.46 -4.88 -15.66
N HIS A 15 -13.23 -4.52 -16.04
CA HIS A 15 -12.39 -5.37 -16.89
C HIS A 15 -11.14 -5.94 -16.21
N SER A 16 -10.64 -5.35 -15.12
CA SER A 16 -9.47 -5.83 -14.40
C SER A 16 -9.84 -6.86 -13.35
N ARG A 17 -9.98 -8.11 -13.74
CA ARG A 17 -10.44 -9.19 -12.85
C ARG A 17 -9.51 -9.40 -11.65
N PHE A 18 -8.20 -9.49 -11.88
CA PHE A 18 -7.24 -9.80 -10.85
C PHE A 18 -6.98 -8.63 -9.90
N LEU A 19 -6.54 -7.47 -10.43
CA LEU A 19 -6.18 -6.34 -9.56
C LEU A 19 -7.38 -5.79 -8.79
N ARG A 20 -8.54 -5.69 -9.44
CA ARG A 20 -9.79 -5.32 -8.76
C ARG A 20 -10.11 -6.23 -7.59
N ASP A 21 -9.90 -7.53 -7.77
CA ASP A 21 -10.20 -8.54 -6.75
C ASP A 21 -9.24 -8.42 -5.57
N ILE A 22 -7.91 -8.50 -5.80
CA ILE A 22 -6.94 -8.43 -4.71
C ILE A 22 -6.91 -7.08 -3.98
N ASN A 23 -7.27 -5.99 -4.65
CA ASN A 23 -7.42 -4.68 -4.04
C ASN A 23 -8.78 -4.50 -3.35
N ASN A 24 -9.64 -5.51 -3.40
CA ASN A 24 -10.97 -5.47 -2.80
C ASN A 24 -11.84 -4.30 -3.33
N GLU A 25 -11.67 -3.95 -4.62
CA GLU A 25 -12.32 -2.79 -5.27
C GLU A 25 -13.68 -3.14 -5.89
N GLY A 26 -14.01 -4.43 -6.02
CA GLY A 26 -15.31 -4.90 -6.49
C GLY A 26 -16.46 -4.52 -5.56
N ALA A 27 -17.71 -4.64 -6.03
CA ALA A 27 -18.89 -4.37 -5.21
C ALA A 27 -18.95 -5.31 -3.97
N ALA A 28 -18.75 -6.61 -4.19
CA ALA A 28 -18.59 -7.57 -3.10
C ALA A 28 -17.16 -7.53 -2.58
N LYS A 29 -17.02 -7.39 -1.26
CA LYS A 29 -15.72 -7.36 -0.57
C LYS A 29 -15.37 -8.75 -0.04
N ASN A 30 -14.12 -9.16 -0.22
CA ASN A 30 -13.60 -10.38 0.38
C ASN A 30 -12.99 -10.06 1.75
N ALA A 31 -13.66 -10.47 2.82
CA ALA A 31 -13.22 -10.22 4.19
C ALA A 31 -11.86 -10.86 4.50
N SER A 32 -11.54 -12.01 3.90
CA SER A 32 -10.28 -12.72 4.16
C SER A 32 -9.04 -11.93 3.71
N TYR A 33 -9.15 -11.06 2.69
CA TYR A 33 -8.06 -10.20 2.27
C TYR A 33 -7.74 -9.15 3.34
N LYS A 34 -8.77 -8.52 3.89
CA LYS A 34 -8.64 -7.59 5.00
C LYS A 34 -8.06 -8.27 6.24
N GLU A 35 -8.60 -9.41 6.64
CA GLU A 35 -8.12 -10.19 7.77
C GLU A 35 -6.67 -10.64 7.59
N GLY A 36 -6.31 -11.08 6.38
CA GLY A 36 -4.95 -11.50 6.05
C GLY A 36 -3.94 -10.36 6.25
N LEU A 37 -4.22 -9.17 5.71
CA LEU A 37 -3.35 -8.01 5.89
C LEU A 37 -3.29 -7.55 7.36
N GLN A 38 -4.40 -7.57 8.05
CA GLN A 38 -4.45 -7.16 9.46
C GLN A 38 -3.62 -8.06 10.41
N ARG A 39 -3.29 -9.29 10.02
CA ARG A 39 -2.41 -10.17 10.79
C ARG A 39 -0.93 -9.80 10.72
N LEU A 40 -0.53 -8.96 9.78
CA LEU A 40 0.86 -8.55 9.66
C LEU A 40 1.28 -7.73 10.88
N GLU A 41 2.41 -8.05 11.48
CA GLU A 41 2.98 -7.25 12.56
C GLU A 41 3.40 -5.86 12.07
N GLN A 42 3.95 -5.80 10.86
CA GLN A 42 4.31 -4.57 10.16
C GLN A 42 4.07 -4.74 8.67
N PHE A 43 3.63 -3.67 8.04
CA PHE A 43 3.48 -3.56 6.59
C PHE A 43 4.39 -2.44 6.10
N VAL A 44 5.49 -2.83 5.47
CA VAL A 44 6.57 -1.93 5.06
C VAL A 44 6.38 -1.57 3.59
N MET A 45 6.25 -0.30 3.31
CA MET A 45 6.06 0.25 1.97
C MET A 45 7.25 1.12 1.60
N VAL A 46 7.87 0.84 0.47
CA VAL A 46 9.08 1.52 0.01
C VAL A 46 8.81 2.21 -1.32
N ARG A 47 9.19 3.46 -1.42
CA ARG A 47 9.28 4.19 -2.70
C ARG A 47 10.71 4.62 -2.96
N PHE A 48 11.02 4.92 -4.22
CA PHE A 48 12.32 5.48 -4.62
C PHE A 48 12.16 6.96 -4.96
N SER A 49 13.14 7.80 -4.56
CA SER A 49 13.07 9.27 -4.72
C SER A 49 12.97 9.69 -6.18
N ASP A 50 13.72 9.02 -7.05
CA ASP A 50 13.84 9.33 -8.47
C ASP A 50 13.11 8.33 -9.38
N ASP A 51 12.09 7.64 -8.83
CA ASP A 51 11.34 6.63 -9.56
C ASP A 51 10.58 7.24 -10.74
N THR A 52 10.96 6.83 -11.95
CA THR A 52 10.29 7.22 -13.19
C THR A 52 9.39 6.11 -13.75
N THR A 53 9.45 4.91 -13.18
CA THR A 53 8.71 3.72 -13.62
C THR A 53 7.35 3.64 -12.94
N VAL A 54 7.31 3.82 -11.61
CA VAL A 54 6.07 3.85 -10.84
C VAL A 54 5.50 5.27 -10.86
N ARG A 55 4.32 5.41 -11.46
CA ARG A 55 3.64 6.71 -11.59
C ARG A 55 2.16 6.61 -11.20
N PRO A 56 1.68 7.42 -10.27
CA PRO A 56 2.47 8.35 -9.43
C PRO A 56 3.36 7.59 -8.43
N PRO A 57 4.53 8.11 -8.05
CA PRO A 57 5.43 7.44 -7.11
C PRO A 57 4.78 7.19 -5.73
N GLU A 58 3.82 8.01 -5.35
CA GLU A 58 3.01 7.84 -4.14
C GLU A 58 2.17 6.55 -4.14
N SER A 59 1.96 5.93 -5.31
CA SER A 59 1.24 4.64 -5.40
C SER A 59 2.00 3.49 -4.73
N ALA A 60 3.32 3.61 -4.57
CA ALA A 60 4.11 2.70 -3.74
C ALA A 60 3.70 2.72 -2.26
N TRP A 61 3.01 3.76 -1.83
CA TRP A 61 2.43 3.94 -0.50
C TRP A 61 0.89 3.94 -0.52
N PHE A 62 0.28 3.28 -1.49
CA PHE A 62 -1.17 3.29 -1.73
C PHE A 62 -1.76 4.70 -1.97
N GLY A 63 -0.94 5.66 -2.33
CA GLY A 63 -1.40 6.95 -2.82
C GLY A 63 -2.04 6.81 -4.21
N ALA A 64 -2.85 7.77 -4.58
CA ALA A 64 -3.56 7.82 -5.85
C ALA A 64 -3.54 9.23 -6.44
N HIS A 65 -4.17 9.42 -7.57
CA HIS A 65 -4.55 10.74 -8.06
C HIS A 65 -6.06 10.94 -7.89
N SER A 66 -6.49 12.18 -7.67
CA SER A 66 -7.90 12.55 -7.75
C SER A 66 -8.43 12.41 -9.17
N VAL A 67 -9.74 12.30 -9.32
CA VAL A 67 -10.38 12.54 -10.62
C VAL A 67 -10.10 13.97 -11.04
N PRO A 68 -9.62 14.22 -12.28
CA PRO A 68 -9.47 15.59 -12.77
C PRO A 68 -10.83 16.30 -12.80
N GLU A 69 -10.88 17.49 -12.23
CA GLU A 69 -12.03 18.37 -12.36
C GLU A 69 -11.83 19.33 -13.54
N ALA A 70 -12.92 19.89 -14.08
CA ALA A 70 -12.86 20.78 -15.23
C ALA A 70 -11.89 21.94 -14.98
N GLY A 71 -10.83 22.02 -15.80
CA GLY A 71 -9.79 23.05 -15.70
C GLY A 71 -8.76 22.86 -14.58
N GLN A 72 -8.81 21.77 -13.83
CA GLN A 72 -7.84 21.44 -12.78
C GLN A 72 -7.13 20.12 -13.08
N PRO A 73 -5.79 20.05 -12.94
CA PRO A 73 -5.07 18.79 -13.08
C PRO A 73 -5.39 17.84 -11.91
N ALA A 74 -5.27 16.55 -12.17
CA ALA A 74 -5.33 15.54 -11.10
C ALA A 74 -4.30 15.84 -10.00
N ARG A 75 -4.72 15.78 -8.75
CA ARG A 75 -3.88 16.03 -7.58
C ARG A 75 -3.49 14.74 -6.88
N PRO A 76 -2.29 14.66 -6.28
CA PRO A 76 -1.93 13.54 -5.42
C PRO A 76 -2.91 13.39 -4.26
N VAL A 77 -3.39 12.17 -4.04
CA VAL A 77 -4.23 11.79 -2.90
C VAL A 77 -3.40 10.84 -2.03
N PRO A 78 -2.95 11.27 -0.86
CA PRO A 78 -2.20 10.40 0.05
C PRO A 78 -3.07 9.26 0.57
N LEU A 79 -2.45 8.16 1.02
CA LEU A 79 -3.14 6.97 1.52
C LEU A 79 -4.33 7.31 2.44
N ARG A 80 -4.11 8.12 3.47
CA ARG A 80 -5.12 8.41 4.50
C ARG A 80 -6.36 9.16 4.01
N GLN A 81 -6.30 9.69 2.79
CA GLN A 81 -7.42 10.35 2.11
C GLN A 81 -8.02 9.49 0.99
N SER A 82 -7.42 8.34 0.70
CA SER A 82 -7.89 7.45 -0.35
C SER A 82 -9.08 6.59 0.10
N ASP A 83 -9.94 6.20 -0.85
CA ASP A 83 -11.11 5.35 -0.56
C ASP A 83 -10.71 4.01 0.06
N VAL A 84 -9.60 3.41 -0.35
CA VAL A 84 -9.12 2.14 0.20
C VAL A 84 -8.83 2.23 1.69
N TYR A 85 -8.39 3.40 2.15
CA TYR A 85 -8.12 3.67 3.56
C TYR A 85 -9.38 4.11 4.31
N VAL A 86 -10.10 5.12 3.79
CA VAL A 86 -11.29 5.68 4.45
C VAL A 86 -12.39 4.62 4.64
N ARG A 87 -12.59 3.78 3.63
CA ARG A 87 -13.54 2.65 3.67
C ARG A 87 -12.93 1.37 4.23
N ASP A 88 -11.63 1.39 4.51
CA ASP A 88 -10.85 0.30 5.09
C ASP A 88 -11.03 -1.06 4.39
N TRP A 89 -11.02 -1.06 3.05
CA TRP A 89 -11.26 -2.26 2.24
C TRP A 89 -10.25 -3.38 2.48
N LEU A 90 -9.01 -3.01 2.81
CA LEU A 90 -7.88 -3.93 3.01
C LEU A 90 -7.37 -3.96 4.46
N GLY A 91 -7.98 -3.22 5.38
CA GLY A 91 -7.52 -3.17 6.77
C GLY A 91 -6.33 -2.22 6.99
N LEU A 92 -6.03 -1.32 6.03
CA LEU A 92 -4.91 -0.39 6.14
C LEU A 92 -5.12 0.64 7.25
N ALA A 93 -6.35 1.09 7.47
CA ALA A 93 -6.66 1.99 8.58
C ALA A 93 -6.43 1.33 9.94
N ALA A 94 -6.78 0.05 10.08
CA ALA A 94 -6.53 -0.70 11.30
C ALA A 94 -5.03 -0.93 11.54
N LEU A 95 -4.26 -1.23 10.48
CA LEU A 95 -2.80 -1.34 10.55
C LEU A 95 -2.16 -0.01 10.97
N ASP A 96 -2.59 1.11 10.39
CA ASP A 96 -2.09 2.44 10.70
C ASP A 96 -2.40 2.83 12.16
N LYS A 97 -3.62 2.62 12.61
CA LYS A 97 -4.07 2.93 13.97
C LYS A 97 -3.23 2.23 15.05
N ARG A 98 -2.75 1.02 14.80
CA ARG A 98 -1.87 0.30 15.72
C ARG A 98 -0.36 0.55 15.45
N GLY A 99 -0.03 1.47 14.55
CA GLY A 99 1.35 1.81 14.21
C GLY A 99 2.08 0.72 13.42
N ALA A 100 1.36 -0.11 12.65
CA ALA A 100 1.95 -1.20 11.88
C ALA A 100 2.33 -0.81 10.44
N LEU A 101 1.91 0.35 9.94
CA LEU A 101 2.36 0.87 8.64
C LEU A 101 3.72 1.54 8.77
N ARG A 102 4.62 1.22 7.84
CA ARG A 102 5.95 1.82 7.72
C ARG A 102 6.13 2.38 6.32
N PHE A 103 6.50 3.63 6.24
CA PHE A 103 6.73 4.36 4.99
C PHE A 103 8.20 4.71 4.89
N HIS A 104 8.88 4.19 3.87
CA HIS A 104 10.29 4.46 3.62
C HIS A 104 10.51 5.01 2.23
N THR A 105 11.45 5.95 2.11
CA THR A 105 11.98 6.39 0.84
C THR A 105 13.43 5.92 0.74
N CYS A 106 13.76 5.22 -0.34
CA CYS A 106 15.11 4.91 -0.72
C CYS A 106 15.56 5.90 -1.80
N ASP A 107 16.77 6.43 -1.67
CA ASP A 107 17.31 7.32 -2.68
C ASP A 107 17.68 6.56 -3.95
N GLY A 108 17.34 7.15 -5.08
CA GLY A 108 17.68 6.63 -6.40
C GLY A 108 16.48 6.25 -7.27
N MET A 109 16.81 5.64 -8.39
CA MET A 109 15.85 5.20 -9.42
C MET A 109 15.13 3.92 -9.00
N HIS A 110 14.12 3.53 -9.80
CA HIS A 110 13.30 2.33 -9.58
C HIS A 110 14.15 1.10 -9.28
N MET A 111 13.89 0.46 -8.14
CA MET A 111 14.60 -0.75 -7.65
C MET A 111 16.13 -0.57 -7.47
N GLN A 112 16.63 0.65 -7.39
CA GLN A 112 18.02 0.93 -7.08
C GLN A 112 18.28 0.76 -5.58
N LEU A 113 18.47 -0.48 -5.17
CA LEU A 113 18.69 -0.87 -3.78
C LEU A 113 20.14 -0.59 -3.36
N SER A 114 20.41 0.64 -2.92
CA SER A 114 21.70 1.01 -2.32
C SER A 114 21.96 0.21 -1.02
N PRO A 115 23.21 0.12 -0.55
CA PRO A 115 23.51 -0.50 0.74
C PRO A 115 22.69 0.10 1.90
N ALA A 116 22.53 1.42 1.91
CA ALA A 116 21.72 2.12 2.92
C ALA A 116 20.23 1.73 2.85
N CYS A 117 19.67 1.65 1.63
CA CYS A 117 18.31 1.20 1.42
C CYS A 117 18.11 -0.26 1.86
N LYS A 118 19.06 -1.15 1.56
CA LYS A 118 19.03 -2.55 2.00
C LYS A 118 19.04 -2.65 3.53
N GLU A 119 19.89 -1.91 4.19
CA GLU A 119 19.96 -1.90 5.66
C GLU A 119 18.66 -1.32 6.26
N LEU A 120 18.15 -0.21 5.70
CA LEU A 120 16.92 0.41 6.16
C LEU A 120 15.71 -0.54 6.08
N VAL A 121 15.59 -1.29 4.98
CA VAL A 121 14.42 -2.13 4.71
C VAL A 121 14.65 -3.56 5.22
N PHE A 122 15.71 -4.22 4.78
CA PHE A 122 15.92 -5.63 5.11
C PHE A 122 16.59 -5.81 6.47
N GLY A 123 17.58 -5.00 6.81
CA GLY A 123 18.26 -5.07 8.10
C GLY A 123 17.33 -4.81 9.29
N GLN A 124 16.32 -3.96 9.12
CA GLN A 124 15.37 -3.65 10.19
C GLN A 124 14.16 -4.60 10.28
N TYR A 125 13.68 -5.14 9.16
CA TYR A 125 12.39 -5.84 9.11
C TYR A 125 12.47 -7.32 8.72
N VAL A 126 13.54 -7.76 8.06
CA VAL A 126 13.67 -9.13 7.55
C VAL A 126 14.73 -9.89 8.33
N GLY A 127 14.44 -11.12 8.71
CA GLY A 127 15.42 -12.03 9.31
C GLY A 127 15.78 -11.78 10.76
N ARG A 128 15.16 -10.85 11.46
CA ARG A 128 15.36 -10.72 12.90
C ARG A 128 14.67 -11.86 13.64
N PRO A 129 15.39 -12.63 14.46
CA PRO A 129 14.74 -13.65 15.27
C PRO A 129 13.72 -12.96 16.20
N ARG A 130 12.51 -13.50 16.24
CA ARG A 130 11.49 -13.06 17.21
C ARG A 130 12.05 -13.34 18.61
N SER A 131 12.03 -12.35 19.49
CA SER A 131 12.33 -12.58 20.90
C SER A 131 11.37 -13.65 21.44
N PRO A 132 11.83 -14.71 22.11
CA PRO A 132 10.99 -15.86 22.49
C PRO A 132 9.81 -15.55 23.42
N GLY A 133 9.74 -14.34 24.00
CA GLY A 133 8.78 -13.95 25.03
C GLY A 133 7.39 -13.51 24.57
N ARG A 134 7.12 -13.37 23.29
CA ARG A 134 5.84 -12.77 22.82
C ARG A 134 4.74 -13.77 22.43
N TRP A 135 5.10 -15.06 22.28
CA TRP A 135 4.11 -16.10 21.92
C TRP A 135 3.26 -16.60 23.09
N LEU A 136 3.73 -16.44 24.33
CA LEU A 136 3.03 -16.92 25.52
C LEU A 136 1.93 -15.99 26.03
N ALA A 137 1.89 -14.73 25.55
CA ALA A 137 0.90 -13.75 25.99
C ALA A 137 -0.37 -13.69 25.12
N MET A 138 -0.45 -14.46 24.04
CA MET A 138 -1.63 -14.47 23.15
C MET A 138 -2.54 -15.71 23.31
N ASN A 139 -2.19 -16.65 24.17
CA ASN A 139 -2.97 -17.87 24.42
C ASN A 139 -3.24 -18.09 25.93
N ALA A 140 -3.29 -17.03 26.72
CA ALA A 140 -3.74 -17.08 28.11
C ALA A 140 -5.08 -16.37 28.28
#